data_2626e4f0ac06c83e2e8767c4abb21c60
#
_entry.id   2626e4f0ac06c83e2e8767c4abb21c60
#
_cell.length_a   1.000
_cell.length_b   1.000
_cell.length_c   1.000
_cell.angle_alpha   90.00
_cell.angle_beta   90.00
_cell.angle_gamma   90.00
#
_symmetry.space_group_name_H-M   'P 1'
#
loop_
_entity.id
_entity.type
_entity.pdbx_description
1 polymer ?
#
loop_
_entity_poly.entity_id
_entity_poly.type
_entity_poly.pdbx_seq_one_letter_code
_entity_poly.pdbx_strand_id
1 'polypeptide(L)'
;AVDGKTLPKPHALLDGELGILESNLKLVKYANDNNLPNFLMLEDDVVFGDEVNNLDKYMSNIPDDWDMIYFGGNHKYSHPPKQINETTLKLHYTVAIHCVAIKSTVYDVIESILSKKSKQVDNYYTLVQQSFNVYCTNPSIAFQKEGFSDIQNRVVNYDGYLR
;
A
#
# COMPACT_ATOMS: atom_id res chain seq x y z
N ALA A 1 12.39 0.03 -9.68
CA ALA A 1 11.11 0.37 -10.33
C ALA A 1 11.08 -0.15 -11.76
N VAL A 2 9.88 -0.38 -12.30
CA VAL A 2 9.67 -0.82 -13.68
C VAL A 2 9.17 0.37 -14.50
N ASP A 3 9.78 0.62 -15.66
CA ASP A 3 9.28 1.62 -16.60
C ASP A 3 8.11 1.04 -17.39
N GLY A 4 6.92 1.52 -17.15
CA GLY A 4 5.69 1.06 -17.81
C GLY A 4 5.64 1.33 -19.30
N LYS A 5 6.43 2.30 -19.82
CA LYS A 5 6.53 2.58 -21.26
C LYS A 5 7.13 1.44 -22.05
N THR A 6 7.93 0.59 -21.40
CA THR A 6 8.61 -0.55 -22.01
C THR A 6 7.77 -1.83 -22.02
N LEU A 7 6.59 -1.80 -21.43
CA LEU A 7 5.73 -2.97 -21.26
C LEU A 7 4.61 -3.03 -22.29
N PRO A 8 4.16 -4.25 -22.69
CA PRO A 8 2.94 -4.42 -23.47
C PRO A 8 1.75 -3.88 -22.67
N LYS A 9 0.97 -2.97 -23.27
CA LYS A 9 -0.17 -2.34 -22.58
C LYS A 9 -1.40 -3.26 -22.56
N PRO A 10 -1.90 -3.65 -21.39
CA PRO A 10 -3.30 -4.02 -21.25
C PRO A 10 -4.13 -2.74 -21.48
N HIS A 11 -5.26 -2.85 -22.15
CA HIS A 11 -6.03 -1.74 -22.74
C HIS A 11 -6.58 -0.65 -21.78
N ALA A 12 -6.31 -0.70 -20.48
CA ALA A 12 -6.95 0.16 -19.49
C ALA A 12 -6.00 0.95 -18.57
N LEU A 13 -4.69 0.65 -18.53
CA LEU A 13 -3.76 1.29 -17.60
C LEU A 13 -2.84 2.29 -18.32
N LEU A 14 -2.57 3.41 -17.65
CA LEU A 14 -1.52 4.35 -18.05
C LEU A 14 -0.14 3.74 -17.82
N ASP A 15 0.90 4.28 -18.49
CA ASP A 15 2.27 3.78 -18.35
C ASP A 15 2.76 3.76 -16.89
N GLY A 16 2.52 4.86 -16.15
CA GLY A 16 2.86 4.94 -14.73
C GLY A 16 2.10 3.94 -13.87
N GLU A 17 0.80 3.74 -14.14
CA GLU A 17 -0.02 2.76 -13.42
C GLU A 17 0.46 1.32 -13.67
N LEU A 18 0.85 1.01 -14.91
CA LEU A 18 1.41 -0.29 -15.24
C LEU A 18 2.79 -0.48 -14.62
N GLY A 19 3.62 0.56 -14.62
CA GLY A 19 4.96 0.54 -14.02
C GLY A 19 4.91 0.24 -12.51
N ILE A 20 4.04 0.92 -11.76
CA ILE A 20 3.90 0.67 -10.31
C ILE A 20 3.31 -0.71 -10.02
N LEU A 21 2.32 -1.15 -10.83
CA LEU A 21 1.74 -2.49 -10.69
C LEU A 21 2.79 -3.58 -10.90
N GLU A 22 3.59 -3.49 -11.97
CA GLU A 22 4.65 -4.46 -12.26
C GLU A 22 5.76 -4.41 -11.21
N SER A 23 6.09 -3.24 -10.68
CA SER A 23 7.05 -3.11 -9.59
C SER A 23 6.58 -3.85 -8.34
N ASN A 24 5.30 -3.67 -7.97
CA ASN A 24 4.68 -4.37 -6.86
C ASN A 24 4.67 -5.89 -7.07
N LEU A 25 4.24 -6.34 -8.26
CA LEU A 25 4.22 -7.77 -8.60
C LEU A 25 5.61 -8.40 -8.48
N LYS A 26 6.65 -7.72 -8.97
CA LYS A 26 8.03 -8.20 -8.85
C LYS A 26 8.52 -8.26 -7.41
N LEU A 27 8.17 -7.29 -6.58
CA LEU A 27 8.55 -7.28 -5.16
C LEU A 27 7.90 -8.44 -4.41
N VAL A 28 6.58 -8.63 -4.58
CA VAL A 28 5.86 -9.71 -3.92
C VAL A 28 6.37 -11.08 -4.39
N LYS A 29 6.57 -11.24 -5.71
CA LYS A 29 7.13 -12.46 -6.27
C LYS A 29 8.54 -12.75 -5.72
N TYR A 30 9.41 -11.74 -5.66
CA TYR A 30 10.75 -11.90 -5.06
C TYR A 30 10.67 -12.33 -3.61
N ALA A 31 9.79 -11.72 -2.81
CA ALA A 31 9.60 -12.09 -1.41
C ALA A 31 9.11 -13.54 -1.27
N ASN A 32 8.17 -13.96 -2.10
CA ASN A 32 7.63 -15.32 -2.12
C ASN A 32 8.69 -16.35 -2.54
N ASP A 33 9.38 -16.12 -3.67
CA ASP A 33 10.44 -17.01 -4.19
C ASP A 33 11.60 -17.18 -3.20
N ASN A 34 11.85 -16.18 -2.34
CA ASN A 34 12.91 -16.24 -1.30
C ASN A 34 12.39 -16.60 0.10
N ASN A 35 11.13 -16.99 0.22
CA ASN A 35 10.49 -17.37 1.50
C ASN A 35 10.64 -16.31 2.60
N LEU A 36 10.57 -15.02 2.25
CA LEU A 36 10.61 -13.96 3.25
C LEU A 36 9.33 -14.00 4.10
N PRO A 37 9.40 -13.96 5.43
CA PRO A 37 8.22 -14.03 6.28
C PRO A 37 7.33 -12.77 6.12
N ASN A 38 7.95 -11.64 5.84
CA ASN A 38 7.32 -10.35 5.54
C ASN A 38 8.35 -9.40 4.89
N PHE A 39 7.88 -8.31 4.32
CA PHE A 39 8.72 -7.19 3.88
C PHE A 39 7.98 -5.86 4.02
N LEU A 40 8.73 -4.77 4.09
CA LEU A 40 8.22 -3.41 4.06
C LEU A 40 8.44 -2.85 2.65
N MET A 41 7.37 -2.43 2.00
CA MET A 41 7.39 -1.71 0.73
C MET A 41 7.31 -0.21 0.98
N LEU A 42 8.18 0.53 0.31
CA LEU A 42 8.21 2.00 0.32
C LEU A 42 8.20 2.53 -1.11
N GLU A 43 7.37 3.53 -1.38
CA GLU A 43 7.48 4.34 -2.60
C GLU A 43 8.59 5.39 -2.41
N ASP A 44 9.12 5.92 -3.50
CA ASP A 44 10.27 6.83 -3.48
C ASP A 44 9.93 8.25 -3.01
N ASP A 45 8.65 8.57 -2.89
CA ASP A 45 8.13 9.84 -2.38
C ASP A 45 7.67 9.78 -0.91
N VAL A 46 7.93 8.67 -0.21
CA VAL A 46 7.58 8.53 1.21
C VAL A 46 8.37 9.50 2.09
N VAL A 47 7.67 10.14 3.00
CA VAL A 47 8.24 10.89 4.12
C VAL A 47 7.62 10.39 5.43
N PHE A 48 8.43 10.37 6.48
CA PHE A 48 7.97 9.98 7.81
C PHE A 48 7.70 11.22 8.67
N GLY A 49 6.58 11.20 9.39
CA GLY A 49 6.28 12.17 10.43
C GLY A 49 7.02 11.87 11.74
N ASP A 50 6.88 12.75 12.72
CA ASP A 50 7.55 12.63 14.03
C ASP A 50 7.15 11.34 14.76
N GLU A 51 5.98 10.80 14.49
CA GLU A 51 5.46 9.56 15.07
C GLU A 51 6.31 8.32 14.75
N VAL A 52 7.16 8.37 13.73
CA VAL A 52 8.11 7.28 13.44
C VAL A 52 9.05 7.01 14.62
N ASN A 53 9.35 8.02 15.43
CA ASN A 53 10.18 7.87 16.63
C ASN A 53 9.51 7.02 17.72
N ASN A 54 8.21 6.78 17.60
CA ASN A 54 7.40 5.97 18.53
C ASN A 54 6.94 4.65 17.89
N LEU A 55 7.63 4.16 16.84
CA LEU A 55 7.20 3.00 16.04
C LEU A 55 6.88 1.77 16.89
N ASP A 56 7.68 1.50 17.92
CA ASP A 56 7.48 0.34 18.82
C ASP A 56 6.10 0.40 19.51
N LYS A 57 5.65 1.59 19.91
CA LYS A 57 4.31 1.78 20.50
C LYS A 57 3.21 1.41 19.52
N TYR A 58 3.35 1.78 18.25
CA TYR A 58 2.35 1.46 17.23
C TYR A 58 2.37 -0.04 16.92
N MET A 59 3.55 -0.62 16.70
CA MET A 59 3.70 -2.03 16.38
C MET A 59 3.20 -2.95 17.48
N SER A 60 3.40 -2.59 18.76
CA SER A 60 2.90 -3.38 19.90
C SER A 60 1.38 -3.39 20.06
N ASN A 61 0.68 -2.46 19.39
CA ASN A 61 -0.78 -2.38 19.40
C ASN A 61 -1.45 -2.98 18.14
N ILE A 62 -0.67 -3.34 17.12
CA ILE A 62 -1.18 -4.08 15.95
C ILE A 62 -1.51 -5.52 16.40
N PRO A 63 -2.70 -6.07 16.08
CA PRO A 63 -3.02 -7.46 16.38
C PRO A 63 -2.04 -8.44 15.70
N ASP A 64 -1.66 -9.52 16.38
CA ASP A 64 -0.67 -10.53 15.90
C ASP A 64 -1.12 -11.25 14.62
N ASP A 65 -2.41 -11.27 14.35
CA ASP A 65 -3.03 -11.90 13.18
C ASP A 65 -2.98 -11.04 11.90
N TRP A 66 -2.16 -9.96 11.90
CA TRP A 66 -2.06 -9.09 10.75
C TRP A 66 -1.51 -9.82 9.49
N ASP A 67 -2.06 -9.46 8.36
CA ASP A 67 -1.59 -9.87 7.03
C ASP A 67 -0.88 -8.73 6.30
N MET A 68 -1.37 -7.49 6.51
CA MET A 68 -0.75 -6.26 6.01
C MET A 68 -0.89 -5.14 7.03
N ILE A 69 0.10 -4.24 7.04
CA ILE A 69 0.08 -3.02 7.86
C ILE A 69 0.38 -1.83 6.97
N TYR A 70 -0.54 -0.89 6.91
CA TYR A 70 -0.34 0.44 6.32
C TYR A 70 0.18 1.39 7.39
N PHE A 71 1.21 2.17 7.06
CA PHE A 71 1.73 3.21 7.94
C PHE A 71 1.17 4.60 7.62
N GLY A 72 0.32 4.66 6.63
CA GLY A 72 -0.48 5.80 6.18
C GLY A 72 -1.32 5.38 4.99
N GLY A 73 -2.35 6.15 4.66
CA GLY A 73 -3.20 5.83 3.52
C GLY A 73 -4.39 6.78 3.39
N ASN A 74 -5.02 6.77 2.23
CA ASN A 74 -6.20 7.58 1.95
C ASN A 74 -7.47 6.74 2.18
N HIS A 75 -8.13 6.98 3.30
CA HIS A 75 -9.36 6.30 3.68
C HIS A 75 -10.56 6.85 2.92
N LYS A 76 -11.36 5.98 2.30
CA LYS A 76 -12.57 6.40 1.58
C LYS A 76 -13.73 6.58 2.55
N TYR A 77 -14.38 7.75 2.50
CA TYR A 77 -15.54 8.08 3.35
C TYR A 77 -16.71 7.09 3.23
N SER A 78 -16.88 6.49 2.06
CA SER A 78 -17.94 5.49 1.83
C SER A 78 -17.73 4.18 2.59
N HIS A 79 -16.49 3.89 2.97
CA HIS A 79 -16.09 2.68 3.69
C HIS A 79 -15.01 3.04 4.71
N PRO A 80 -15.38 3.75 5.78
CA PRO A 80 -14.42 4.20 6.78
C PRO A 80 -13.77 3.01 7.48
N PRO A 81 -12.50 3.13 7.86
CA PRO A 81 -11.84 2.11 8.64
C PRO A 81 -12.50 1.99 10.02
N LYS A 82 -12.41 0.78 10.60
CA LYS A 82 -12.91 0.52 11.95
C LYS A 82 -11.78 0.70 12.97
N GLN A 83 -11.97 1.54 13.97
CA GLN A 83 -11.01 1.66 15.06
C GLN A 83 -11.00 0.39 15.92
N ILE A 84 -9.80 -0.16 16.14
CA ILE A 84 -9.56 -1.36 16.96
C ILE A 84 -9.09 -0.96 18.35
N ASN A 85 -8.15 0.00 18.42
CA ASN A 85 -7.64 0.60 19.64
C ASN A 85 -7.19 2.04 19.34
N GLU A 86 -6.54 2.72 20.31
CA GLU A 86 -6.13 4.12 20.15
C GLU A 86 -5.21 4.39 18.97
N THR A 87 -4.39 3.42 18.59
CA THR A 87 -3.34 3.57 17.58
C THR A 87 -3.52 2.69 16.36
N THR A 88 -4.64 1.95 16.23
CA THR A 88 -4.83 0.96 15.17
C THR A 88 -6.22 1.03 14.57
N LEU A 89 -6.27 1.10 13.25
CA LEU A 89 -7.48 0.98 12.44
C LEU A 89 -7.47 -0.35 11.66
N LYS A 90 -8.62 -1.00 11.55
CA LYS A 90 -8.87 -2.10 10.60
C LYS A 90 -9.34 -1.51 9.30
N LEU A 91 -8.65 -1.83 8.19
CA LEU A 91 -8.97 -1.29 6.88
C LEU A 91 -10.01 -2.11 6.14
N HIS A 92 -10.81 -1.41 5.30
CA HIS A 92 -11.79 -2.00 4.39
C HIS A 92 -11.69 -1.44 2.98
N TYR A 93 -11.38 -0.16 2.84
CA TYR A 93 -11.23 0.51 1.54
C TYR A 93 -10.29 1.73 1.68
N THR A 94 -9.01 1.45 1.73
CA THR A 94 -7.94 2.45 1.82
C THR A 94 -7.06 2.33 0.59
N VAL A 95 -6.79 3.44 -0.06
CA VAL A 95 -5.86 3.54 -1.19
C VAL A 95 -4.58 4.26 -0.76
N ALA A 96 -3.62 4.42 -1.67
CA ALA A 96 -2.27 4.88 -1.41
C ALA A 96 -1.43 3.85 -0.62
N ILE A 97 -0.58 3.15 -1.37
CA ILE A 97 0.26 2.05 -0.86
C ILE A 97 1.71 2.46 -0.61
N HIS A 98 1.94 3.74 -0.35
CA HIS A 98 3.28 4.35 -0.29
C HIS A 98 4.17 3.77 0.83
N CYS A 99 3.58 3.22 1.91
CA CYS A 99 4.33 2.58 3.00
C CYS A 99 3.49 1.44 3.59
N VAL A 100 3.80 0.19 3.19
CA VAL A 100 3.00 -0.99 3.55
C VAL A 100 3.89 -2.18 3.89
N ALA A 101 3.73 -2.76 5.08
CA ALA A 101 4.28 -4.06 5.42
C ALA A 101 3.33 -5.17 4.92
N ILE A 102 3.90 -6.20 4.31
CA ILE A 102 3.17 -7.32 3.70
C ILE A 102 3.73 -8.63 4.24
N LYS A 103 2.85 -9.51 4.72
CA LYS A 103 3.20 -10.81 5.27
C LYS A 103 3.06 -11.92 4.23
N SER A 104 3.82 -13.00 4.36
CA SER A 104 3.80 -14.13 3.43
C SER A 104 2.43 -14.80 3.29
N THR A 105 1.54 -14.62 4.25
CA THR A 105 0.17 -15.15 4.23
C THR A 105 -0.65 -14.66 3.04
N VAL A 106 -0.28 -13.53 2.42
CA VAL A 106 -1.04 -12.91 1.31
C VAL A 106 -0.27 -12.85 -0.01
N TYR A 107 0.98 -13.36 -0.09
CA TYR A 107 1.80 -13.25 -1.32
C TYR A 107 1.12 -13.88 -2.53
N ASP A 108 0.68 -15.14 -2.43
CA ASP A 108 0.03 -15.85 -3.54
C ASP A 108 -1.23 -15.15 -4.04
N VAL A 109 -2.01 -14.60 -3.11
CA VAL A 109 -3.21 -13.84 -3.45
C VAL A 109 -2.86 -12.56 -4.19
N ILE A 110 -1.89 -11.79 -3.68
CA ILE A 110 -1.44 -10.55 -4.31
C ILE A 110 -0.85 -10.85 -5.71
N GLU A 111 0.02 -11.85 -5.85
CA GLU A 111 0.54 -12.25 -7.15
C GLU A 111 -0.59 -12.60 -8.14
N SER A 112 -1.54 -13.39 -7.71
CA SER A 112 -2.69 -13.81 -8.52
C SER A 112 -3.53 -12.64 -9.01
N ILE A 113 -3.85 -11.68 -8.12
CA ILE A 113 -4.71 -10.55 -8.49
C ILE A 113 -3.96 -9.51 -9.33
N LEU A 114 -2.70 -9.18 -9.01
CA LEU A 114 -1.89 -8.23 -9.76
C LEU A 114 -1.57 -8.72 -11.18
N SER A 115 -1.38 -10.03 -11.35
CA SER A 115 -1.13 -10.64 -12.66
C SER A 115 -2.25 -10.41 -13.68
N LYS A 116 -3.46 -10.05 -13.24
CA LYS A 116 -4.59 -9.71 -14.12
C LYS A 116 -4.43 -8.38 -14.86
N LYS A 117 -3.65 -7.43 -14.34
CA LYS A 117 -3.27 -6.12 -14.93
C LYS A 117 -4.46 -5.31 -15.49
N SER A 118 -5.64 -5.44 -14.90
CA SER A 118 -6.89 -4.84 -15.39
C SER A 118 -7.35 -3.62 -14.59
N LYS A 119 -6.67 -3.30 -13.48
CA LYS A 119 -6.99 -2.20 -12.55
C LYS A 119 -5.71 -1.57 -12.03
N GLN A 120 -5.82 -0.34 -11.53
CA GLN A 120 -4.77 0.30 -10.72
C GLN A 120 -4.39 -0.58 -9.52
N VAL A 121 -3.13 -0.55 -9.14
CA VAL A 121 -2.57 -1.35 -8.05
C VAL A 121 -3.34 -1.18 -6.74
N ASP A 122 -3.67 0.05 -6.36
CA ASP A 122 -4.44 0.36 -5.15
C ASP A 122 -5.77 -0.38 -5.08
N ASN A 123 -6.48 -0.45 -6.23
CA ASN A 123 -7.76 -1.14 -6.32
C ASN A 123 -7.64 -2.67 -6.16
N TYR A 124 -6.47 -3.24 -6.41
CA TYR A 124 -6.23 -4.65 -6.09
C TYR A 124 -5.99 -4.84 -4.59
N TYR A 125 -5.22 -3.95 -3.96
CA TYR A 125 -4.98 -4.02 -2.53
C TYR A 125 -6.24 -3.82 -1.70
N THR A 126 -7.25 -3.04 -2.18
CA THR A 126 -8.54 -2.96 -1.50
C THR A 126 -9.29 -4.31 -1.49
N LEU A 127 -9.07 -5.20 -2.46
CA LEU A 127 -9.64 -6.55 -2.43
C LEU A 127 -9.01 -7.41 -1.31
N VAL A 128 -7.71 -7.24 -1.07
CA VAL A 128 -7.03 -7.89 0.05
C VAL A 128 -7.59 -7.41 1.38
N GLN A 129 -7.81 -6.09 1.53
CA GLN A 129 -8.39 -5.51 2.75
C GLN A 129 -9.78 -6.06 3.10
N GLN A 130 -10.55 -6.50 2.11
CA GLN A 130 -11.89 -7.06 2.33
C GLN A 130 -11.88 -8.51 2.84
N SER A 131 -10.79 -9.23 2.65
CA SER A 131 -10.72 -10.68 2.90
C SER A 131 -9.67 -11.07 3.95
N PHE A 132 -8.76 -10.16 4.29
CA PHE A 132 -7.62 -10.42 5.17
C PHE A 132 -7.52 -9.41 6.32
N ASN A 133 -6.62 -9.66 7.25
CA ASN A 133 -6.39 -8.79 8.40
C ASN A 133 -5.43 -7.67 8.03
N VAL A 134 -5.98 -6.58 7.50
CA VAL A 134 -5.23 -5.40 7.08
C VAL A 134 -5.49 -4.26 8.07
N TYR A 135 -4.42 -3.76 8.66
CA TYR A 135 -4.45 -2.70 9.66
C TYR A 135 -3.74 -1.44 9.17
N CYS A 136 -3.97 -0.32 9.84
CA CYS A 136 -3.26 0.93 9.63
C CYS A 136 -2.94 1.57 10.98
N THR A 137 -1.79 2.21 11.07
CA THR A 137 -1.45 3.04 12.22
C THR A 137 -2.33 4.29 12.27
N ASN A 138 -2.70 4.71 13.47
CA ASN A 138 -3.48 5.91 13.74
C ASN A 138 -2.84 6.71 14.88
N PRO A 139 -2.36 7.94 14.65
CA PRO A 139 -2.29 8.63 13.38
C PRO A 139 -1.35 7.96 12.35
N SER A 140 -1.40 8.41 11.10
CA SER A 140 -0.47 7.99 10.06
C SER A 140 0.97 8.33 10.45
N ILE A 141 1.90 7.40 10.20
CA ILE A 141 3.34 7.58 10.45
C ILE A 141 4.06 7.99 9.16
N ALA A 142 3.55 7.53 8.01
CA ALA A 142 4.11 7.77 6.69
C ALA A 142 3.16 8.58 5.82
N PHE A 143 3.73 9.46 5.01
CA PHE A 143 3.02 10.38 4.12
C PHE A 143 3.68 10.37 2.74
N GLN A 144 2.97 10.84 1.72
CA GLN A 144 3.55 11.11 0.42
C GLN A 144 3.98 12.58 0.34
N LYS A 145 5.21 12.82 -0.12
CA LYS A 145 5.73 14.16 -0.37
C LYS A 145 4.97 14.81 -1.52
N GLU A 146 4.73 16.12 -1.40
CA GLU A 146 4.30 16.91 -2.54
C GLU A 146 5.31 16.80 -3.68
N GLY A 147 4.84 16.56 -4.89
CA GLY A 147 5.72 16.42 -6.04
C GLY A 147 4.98 16.20 -7.34
N PHE A 148 5.76 16.05 -8.42
CA PHE A 148 5.21 15.70 -9.71
C PHE A 148 4.86 14.21 -9.75
N SER A 149 3.60 13.89 -10.04
CA SER A 149 3.14 12.51 -10.23
C SER A 149 3.21 12.13 -11.71
N ASP A 150 4.07 11.20 -12.06
CA ASP A 150 4.13 10.63 -13.42
C ASP A 150 2.83 9.93 -13.82
N ILE A 151 2.10 9.39 -12.84
CA ILE A 151 0.80 8.75 -13.07
C ILE A 151 -0.26 9.79 -13.45
N GLN A 152 -0.34 10.88 -12.67
CA GLN A 152 -1.34 11.93 -12.88
C GLN A 152 -0.88 13.01 -13.85
N ASN A 153 0.40 13.00 -14.24
CA ASN A 153 1.06 14.01 -15.10
C ASN A 153 0.82 15.44 -14.63
N ARG A 154 0.90 15.65 -13.31
CA ARG A 154 0.74 16.96 -12.65
C ARG A 154 1.43 16.97 -11.28
N VAL A 155 1.67 18.18 -10.77
CA VAL A 155 2.03 18.34 -9.36
C VAL A 155 0.83 17.99 -8.49
N VAL A 156 1.04 17.13 -7.51
CA VAL A 156 0.04 16.69 -6.52
C VAL A 156 0.50 17.02 -5.11
N ASN A 157 -0.46 17.41 -4.29
CA ASN A 157 -0.28 17.61 -2.86
C ASN A 157 -1.31 16.74 -2.13
N TYR A 158 -0.83 15.88 -1.27
CA TYR A 158 -1.66 14.93 -0.52
C TYR A 158 -1.93 15.34 0.93
N ASP A 159 -1.44 16.51 1.39
CA ASP A 159 -1.55 16.97 2.79
C ASP A 159 -2.98 16.98 3.35
N GLY A 160 -3.99 17.12 2.50
CA GLY A 160 -5.40 17.09 2.87
C GLY A 160 -6.06 15.71 2.91
N TYR A 161 -5.41 14.67 2.37
CA TYR A 161 -6.00 13.35 2.15
C TYR A 161 -5.46 12.26 3.06
N LEU A 162 -4.32 12.50 3.72
CA LEU A 162 -3.57 11.48 4.46
C LEU A 162 -3.56 11.74 5.98
N ARG A 163 -4.57 12.45 6.49
CA ARG A 163 -4.73 12.72 7.93
C ARG A 163 -5.79 11.85 8.56
#